data_0a90ba9d975f6bced1a92c8dc40e1ad6
#
_entry.id   0a90ba9d975f6bced1a92c8dc40e1ad6
#
_cell.length_a   1.000
_cell.length_b   1.000
_cell.length_c   1.000
_cell.angle_alpha   90.00
_cell.angle_beta   90.00
_cell.angle_gamma   90.00
#
_symmetry.space_group_name_H-M   'P 1'
#
loop_
_entity.id
_entity.type
_entity.pdbx_description
1 polymer ?
#
loop_
_entity_poly.entity_id
_entity_poly.type
_entity_poly.pdbx_seq_one_letter_code
_entity_poly.pdbx_strand_id
1 'polypeptide(L)'
;LTTLADEERTTAVTGGLNRNQWIAAGLFALAAVYIANVVPTVQVAWVSAILLLTIYLFVFEVVDVDVAAAAVMVLLGLTSLLAPVMGLKTGLVDPRHLFDGFSSNAVISIIAVMIIGAGLDKTGIMSKVAAFILKAGGTAEARIIPIISSSVGIISSFMQNVGAAALFLPVVSRISARSGIPMSRLLMPMGFCAILGGTVTMVGSSPLILLNDLILTSNKALPMEQQMETWSLFSVTPVGLALVATGIVYFVLAGRFVLPTGEVEPAVQKTEDYFEQLYGVGYDIYEVVVPSGTPLVGKSVDEIEEDHAIRV
;
A
#
# COMPACT_ATOMS: atom_id res chain seq x y z
N LEU A 1 -17.33 -24.48 -6.41
CA LEU A 1 -16.22 -23.50 -6.53
C LEU A 1 -16.20 -22.49 -5.37
N THR A 2 -17.29 -22.30 -4.64
CA THR A 2 -17.37 -21.52 -3.39
C THR A 2 -16.72 -22.21 -2.19
N THR A 3 -16.48 -23.52 -2.25
CA THR A 3 -15.96 -24.30 -1.13
C THR A 3 -14.44 -24.17 -0.95
N LEU A 4 -13.65 -23.94 -2.00
CA LEU A 4 -12.19 -23.84 -1.88
C LEU A 4 -11.74 -22.47 -1.35
N ALA A 5 -12.39 -21.39 -1.75
CA ALA A 5 -12.09 -20.05 -1.24
C ALA A 5 -12.56 -19.87 0.22
N ASP A 6 -13.62 -20.57 0.63
CA ASP A 6 -14.05 -20.60 2.02
C ASP A 6 -13.19 -21.54 2.87
N GLU A 7 -12.62 -22.62 2.30
CA GLU A 7 -11.65 -23.46 2.99
C GLU A 7 -10.31 -22.74 3.22
N GLU A 8 -9.80 -21.95 2.25
CA GLU A 8 -8.59 -21.15 2.46
C GLU A 8 -8.81 -20.03 3.50
N ARG A 9 -9.96 -19.37 3.49
CA ARG A 9 -10.30 -18.40 4.54
C ARG A 9 -10.51 -19.05 5.90
N THR A 10 -11.07 -20.25 5.97
CA THR A 10 -11.29 -20.97 7.23
C THR A 10 -10.00 -21.55 7.78
N THR A 11 -9.05 -21.95 6.94
CA THR A 11 -7.71 -22.41 7.38
C THR A 11 -6.84 -21.26 7.86
N ALA A 12 -7.02 -20.03 7.37
CA ALA A 12 -6.34 -18.85 7.91
C ALA A 12 -6.79 -18.50 9.35
N VAL A 13 -8.01 -18.85 9.73
CA VAL A 13 -8.53 -18.59 11.09
C VAL A 13 -8.18 -19.70 12.09
N THR A 14 -7.80 -20.90 11.63
CA THR A 14 -7.45 -22.04 12.51
C THR A 14 -5.98 -22.46 12.43
N GLY A 15 -5.16 -21.77 11.62
CA GLY A 15 -3.72 -21.99 11.54
C GLY A 15 -3.02 -21.44 12.77
N GLY A 16 -2.49 -22.32 13.63
CA GLY A 16 -1.63 -21.88 14.76
C GLY A 16 -0.45 -21.07 14.26
N LEU A 17 0.05 -20.14 15.08
CA LEU A 17 1.21 -19.32 14.80
C LEU A 17 2.38 -20.12 14.23
N ASN A 18 3.00 -19.62 13.18
CA ASN A 18 4.16 -20.23 12.57
C ASN A 18 5.35 -20.21 13.54
N ARG A 19 6.28 -21.15 13.45
CA ARG A 19 7.45 -21.24 14.34
C ARG A 19 8.20 -19.92 14.48
N ASN A 20 8.33 -19.17 13.40
CA ASN A 20 8.99 -17.86 13.39
C ASN A 20 8.19 -16.81 14.17
N GLN A 21 6.86 -16.85 14.08
CA GLN A 21 5.96 -15.97 14.84
C GLN A 21 6.04 -16.27 16.34
N TRP A 22 6.15 -17.54 16.74
CA TRP A 22 6.36 -17.93 18.15
C TRP A 22 7.70 -17.45 18.70
N ILE A 23 8.78 -17.59 17.92
CA ILE A 23 10.10 -17.08 18.33
C ILE A 23 10.07 -15.57 18.49
N ALA A 24 9.47 -14.87 17.52
CA ALA A 24 9.31 -13.43 17.58
C ALA A 24 8.46 -12.99 18.78
N ALA A 25 7.34 -13.65 19.06
CA ALA A 25 6.51 -13.37 20.24
C ALA A 25 7.32 -13.49 21.53
N GLY A 26 8.17 -14.53 21.63
CA GLY A 26 9.07 -14.69 22.77
C GLY A 26 10.08 -13.55 22.89
N LEU A 27 10.69 -13.12 21.79
CA LEU A 27 11.64 -11.99 21.76
C LEU A 27 10.98 -10.67 22.14
N PHE A 28 9.79 -10.40 21.62
CA PHE A 28 9.02 -9.19 21.96
C PHE A 28 8.58 -9.20 23.44
N ALA A 29 8.17 -10.36 23.96
CA ALA A 29 7.84 -10.50 25.38
C ALA A 29 9.07 -10.26 26.26
N LEU A 30 10.24 -10.80 25.91
CA LEU A 30 11.50 -10.54 26.62
C LEU A 30 11.88 -9.07 26.58
N ALA A 31 11.73 -8.41 25.42
CA ALA A 31 11.96 -6.99 25.26
C ALA A 31 11.00 -6.16 26.15
N ALA A 32 9.72 -6.54 26.22
CA ALA A 32 8.75 -5.88 27.09
C ALA A 32 9.12 -6.01 28.56
N VAL A 33 9.52 -7.21 29.00
CA VAL A 33 9.99 -7.46 30.37
C VAL A 33 11.27 -6.66 30.67
N TYR A 34 12.22 -6.61 29.74
CA TYR A 34 13.44 -5.81 29.90
C TYR A 34 13.10 -4.33 30.06
N ILE A 35 12.26 -3.78 29.17
CA ILE A 35 11.84 -2.39 29.24
C ILE A 35 11.11 -2.11 30.54
N ALA A 36 10.23 -3.00 31.02
CA ALA A 36 9.53 -2.85 32.29
C ALA A 36 10.45 -2.70 33.49
N ASN A 37 11.67 -3.26 33.44
CA ASN A 37 12.67 -3.12 34.49
C ASN A 37 13.53 -1.85 34.39
N VAL A 38 13.60 -1.23 33.22
CA VAL A 38 14.44 -0.05 32.95
C VAL A 38 13.66 1.26 33.05
N VAL A 39 12.37 1.24 32.73
CA VAL A 39 11.55 2.47 32.71
C VAL A 39 11.15 2.92 34.10
N PRO A 40 11.02 4.25 34.30
CA PRO A 40 10.82 4.82 35.63
C PRO A 40 9.41 4.63 36.19
N THR A 41 8.42 4.33 35.40
CA THR A 41 7.01 4.23 35.80
C THR A 41 6.31 3.02 35.20
N VAL A 42 5.38 2.44 35.96
CA VAL A 42 4.54 1.32 35.53
C VAL A 42 3.69 1.71 34.32
N GLN A 43 3.27 2.97 34.20
CA GLN A 43 2.52 3.47 33.03
C GLN A 43 3.34 3.37 31.76
N VAL A 44 4.59 3.84 31.77
CA VAL A 44 5.50 3.76 30.62
C VAL A 44 5.78 2.30 30.24
N ALA A 45 5.93 1.41 31.24
CA ALA A 45 6.12 -0.01 30.99
C ALA A 45 4.94 -0.62 30.18
N TRP A 46 3.72 -0.35 30.61
CA TRP A 46 2.53 -0.87 29.93
C TRP A 46 2.34 -0.27 28.53
N VAL A 47 2.55 1.06 28.36
CA VAL A 47 2.48 1.70 27.05
C VAL A 47 3.51 1.09 26.09
N SER A 48 4.75 0.89 26.57
CA SER A 48 5.81 0.26 25.77
C SER A 48 5.49 -1.19 25.42
N ALA A 49 4.90 -1.96 26.35
CA ALA A 49 4.48 -3.32 26.08
C ALA A 49 3.37 -3.40 25.02
N ILE A 50 2.37 -2.52 25.09
CA ILE A 50 1.30 -2.44 24.08
C ILE A 50 1.86 -1.99 22.73
N LEU A 51 2.80 -1.04 22.72
CA LEU A 51 3.48 -0.63 21.49
C LEU A 51 4.25 -1.78 20.85
N LEU A 52 5.01 -2.54 21.64
CA LEU A 52 5.71 -3.73 21.16
C LEU A 52 4.75 -4.78 20.62
N LEU A 53 3.63 -5.02 21.32
CA LEU A 53 2.58 -5.92 20.84
C LEU A 53 2.02 -5.44 19.50
N THR A 54 1.76 -4.14 19.34
CA THR A 54 1.26 -3.57 18.09
C THR A 54 2.26 -3.77 16.96
N ILE A 55 3.55 -3.49 17.19
CA ILE A 55 4.62 -3.70 16.22
C ILE A 55 4.69 -5.18 15.82
N TYR A 56 4.64 -6.08 16.80
CA TYR A 56 4.64 -7.52 16.55
C TYR A 56 3.46 -7.95 15.67
N LEU A 57 2.24 -7.53 15.99
CA LEU A 57 1.05 -7.88 15.20
C LEU A 57 1.14 -7.39 13.76
N PHE A 58 1.67 -6.19 13.53
CA PHE A 58 1.79 -5.60 12.20
C PHE A 58 2.95 -6.20 11.38
N VAL A 59 4.11 -6.43 11.98
CA VAL A 59 5.30 -6.93 11.26
C VAL A 59 5.13 -8.40 10.87
N PHE A 60 4.47 -9.19 11.73
CA PHE A 60 4.30 -10.62 11.47
C PHE A 60 2.94 -10.97 10.88
N GLU A 61 2.09 -9.97 10.62
CA GLU A 61 0.75 -10.16 10.02
C GLU A 61 -0.01 -11.33 10.67
N VAL A 62 0.02 -11.37 12.01
CA VAL A 62 -0.63 -12.44 12.79
C VAL A 62 -2.14 -12.42 12.60
N VAL A 63 -2.68 -11.21 12.43
CA VAL A 63 -4.06 -10.91 12.06
C VAL A 63 -4.03 -9.70 11.12
N ASP A 64 -5.11 -9.47 10.38
CA ASP A 64 -5.23 -8.31 9.50
C ASP A 64 -4.99 -7.00 10.26
N VAL A 65 -4.40 -6.01 9.59
CA VAL A 65 -3.94 -4.75 10.20
C VAL A 65 -5.08 -3.99 10.88
N ASP A 66 -6.26 -3.98 10.30
CA ASP A 66 -7.48 -3.35 10.83
C ASP A 66 -7.98 -4.06 12.09
N VAL A 67 -7.96 -5.39 12.11
CA VAL A 67 -8.29 -6.21 13.28
C VAL A 67 -7.27 -5.98 14.40
N ALA A 68 -5.98 -5.96 14.08
CA ALA A 68 -4.94 -5.66 15.05
C ALA A 68 -5.11 -4.27 15.66
N ALA A 69 -5.37 -3.24 14.83
CA ALA A 69 -5.61 -1.88 15.29
C ALA A 69 -6.83 -1.77 16.20
N ALA A 70 -7.95 -2.41 15.82
CA ALA A 70 -9.15 -2.47 16.63
C ALA A 70 -8.93 -3.19 17.97
N ALA A 71 -8.20 -4.32 17.96
CA ALA A 71 -7.87 -5.07 19.16
C ALA A 71 -6.99 -4.25 20.12
N VAL A 72 -5.99 -3.52 19.62
CA VAL A 72 -5.14 -2.63 20.43
C VAL A 72 -5.96 -1.48 21.00
N MET A 73 -6.87 -0.88 20.24
CA MET A 73 -7.77 0.15 20.74
C MET A 73 -8.65 -0.38 21.87
N VAL A 74 -9.27 -1.55 21.72
CA VAL A 74 -10.07 -2.21 22.77
C VAL A 74 -9.20 -2.51 23.99
N LEU A 75 -7.98 -3.02 23.79
CA LEU A 75 -7.04 -3.30 24.88
C LEU A 75 -6.72 -2.03 25.66
N LEU A 76 -6.44 -0.91 24.99
CA LEU A 76 -6.20 0.38 25.63
C LEU A 76 -7.41 0.85 26.44
N GLY A 77 -8.63 0.70 25.91
CA GLY A 77 -9.87 1.02 26.63
C GLY A 77 -10.06 0.15 27.88
N LEU A 78 -9.76 -1.15 27.79
CA LEU A 78 -9.84 -2.09 28.91
C LEU A 78 -8.83 -1.79 30.02
N THR A 79 -7.74 -1.09 29.76
CA THR A 79 -6.77 -0.71 30.80
C THR A 79 -7.41 0.12 31.91
N SER A 80 -8.48 0.85 31.65
CA SER A 80 -9.20 1.60 32.68
C SER A 80 -9.93 0.69 33.68
N LEU A 81 -10.46 -0.45 33.23
CA LEU A 81 -11.09 -1.46 34.05
C LEU A 81 -10.05 -2.32 34.80
N LEU A 82 -8.95 -2.61 34.15
CA LEU A 82 -7.87 -3.46 34.66
C LEU A 82 -6.83 -2.67 35.45
N ALA A 83 -6.95 -1.35 35.56
CA ALA A 83 -6.00 -0.49 36.23
C ALA A 83 -5.58 -0.98 37.65
N PRO A 84 -6.49 -1.44 38.53
CA PRO A 84 -6.09 -1.93 39.85
C PRO A 84 -5.19 -3.18 39.80
N VAL A 85 -5.43 -4.08 38.83
CA VAL A 85 -4.64 -5.31 38.64
C VAL A 85 -3.30 -4.99 37.98
N MET A 86 -3.26 -3.98 37.13
CA MET A 86 -2.06 -3.52 36.41
C MET A 86 -1.14 -2.63 37.28
N GLY A 87 -1.52 -2.33 38.53
CA GLY A 87 -0.77 -1.42 39.38
C GLY A 87 -0.84 0.05 38.96
N LEU A 88 -1.88 0.41 38.20
CA LEU A 88 -2.12 1.75 37.71
C LEU A 88 -3.17 2.46 38.60
N LYS A 89 -3.03 3.77 38.76
CA LYS A 89 -4.03 4.60 39.45
C LYS A 89 -5.26 4.85 38.61
N THR A 90 -5.04 5.00 37.31
CA THR A 90 -6.06 5.23 36.28
C THR A 90 -5.68 4.43 35.04
N GLY A 91 -6.60 4.21 34.11
CA GLY A 91 -6.29 3.59 32.80
C GLY A 91 -5.24 4.37 32.03
N LEU A 92 -4.66 3.74 31.01
CA LEU A 92 -3.68 4.39 30.13
C LEU A 92 -4.35 5.44 29.24
N VAL A 93 -5.61 5.23 28.90
CA VAL A 93 -6.45 6.14 28.10
C VAL A 93 -7.78 6.34 28.83
N ASP A 94 -8.28 7.58 28.83
CA ASP A 94 -9.64 7.85 29.31
C ASP A 94 -10.64 7.26 28.30
N PRO A 95 -11.57 6.37 28.71
CA PRO A 95 -12.56 5.76 27.83
C PRO A 95 -13.42 6.76 27.06
N ARG A 96 -13.58 7.98 27.60
CA ARG A 96 -14.34 9.05 26.92
C ARG A 96 -13.66 9.57 25.66
N HIS A 97 -12.32 9.45 25.61
CA HIS A 97 -11.47 9.92 24.52
C HIS A 97 -10.93 8.80 23.62
N LEU A 98 -11.38 7.55 23.85
CA LEU A 98 -10.89 6.38 23.12
C LEU A 98 -11.13 6.48 21.60
N PHE A 99 -12.23 7.12 21.22
CA PHE A 99 -12.63 7.26 19.82
C PHE A 99 -12.29 8.61 19.18
N ASP A 100 -11.65 9.51 19.93
CA ASP A 100 -11.31 10.87 19.42
C ASP A 100 -10.40 10.80 18.18
N GLY A 101 -9.58 9.76 18.08
CA GLY A 101 -8.74 9.52 16.88
C GLY A 101 -9.52 9.43 15.59
N PHE A 102 -10.76 8.90 15.61
CA PHE A 102 -11.58 8.77 14.39
C PHE A 102 -12.10 10.12 13.88
N SER A 103 -12.21 11.12 14.74
CA SER A 103 -12.63 12.49 14.39
C SER A 103 -11.46 13.46 14.26
N SER A 104 -10.21 12.96 14.32
CA SER A 104 -9.03 13.81 14.16
C SER A 104 -8.94 14.42 12.75
N ASN A 105 -8.40 15.62 12.65
CA ASN A 105 -8.17 16.27 11.36
C ASN A 105 -7.31 15.42 10.42
N ALA A 106 -6.38 14.64 10.97
CA ALA A 106 -5.54 13.72 10.19
C ALA A 106 -6.38 12.63 9.50
N VAL A 107 -7.27 11.96 10.24
CA VAL A 107 -8.14 10.91 9.69
C VAL A 107 -9.08 11.48 8.64
N ILE A 108 -9.73 12.60 8.91
CA ILE A 108 -10.63 13.25 7.94
C ILE A 108 -9.86 13.67 6.68
N SER A 109 -8.63 14.19 6.82
CA SER A 109 -7.78 14.53 5.67
C SER A 109 -7.40 13.30 4.85
N ILE A 110 -7.06 12.19 5.50
CA ILE A 110 -6.75 10.91 4.82
C ILE A 110 -7.97 10.44 4.02
N ILE A 111 -9.16 10.43 4.63
CA ILE A 111 -10.40 10.05 3.95
C ILE A 111 -10.66 10.96 2.74
N ALA A 112 -10.52 12.27 2.90
CA ALA A 112 -10.70 13.25 1.82
C ALA A 112 -9.74 12.99 0.65
N VAL A 113 -8.45 12.74 0.94
CA VAL A 113 -7.43 12.40 -0.07
C VAL A 113 -7.77 11.10 -0.79
N MET A 114 -8.25 10.07 -0.07
CA MET A 114 -8.68 8.81 -0.69
C MET A 114 -9.86 9.01 -1.64
N ILE A 115 -10.85 9.83 -1.27
CA ILE A 115 -12.00 10.15 -2.12
C ILE A 115 -11.55 10.92 -3.37
N ILE A 116 -10.68 11.92 -3.21
CA ILE A 116 -10.12 12.69 -4.34
C ILE A 116 -9.31 11.78 -5.25
N GLY A 117 -8.45 10.92 -4.69
CA GLY A 117 -7.67 9.95 -5.45
C GLY A 117 -8.53 9.00 -6.27
N ALA A 118 -9.57 8.42 -5.66
CA ALA A 118 -10.53 7.58 -6.35
C ALA A 118 -11.31 8.33 -7.46
N GLY A 119 -11.62 9.60 -7.22
CA GLY A 119 -12.23 10.48 -8.24
C GLY A 119 -11.30 10.72 -9.43
N LEU A 120 -10.03 10.99 -9.20
CA LEU A 120 -9.02 11.18 -10.25
C LEU A 120 -8.82 9.90 -11.07
N ASP A 121 -8.82 8.75 -10.43
CA ASP A 121 -8.72 7.45 -11.09
C ASP A 121 -9.94 7.18 -11.99
N LYS A 122 -11.15 7.31 -11.44
CA LYS A 122 -12.40 7.11 -12.20
C LYS A 122 -12.59 8.08 -13.36
N THR A 123 -12.06 9.30 -13.29
CA THR A 123 -12.12 10.28 -14.40
C THR A 123 -11.15 9.95 -15.55
N GLY A 124 -10.25 8.97 -15.36
CA GLY A 124 -9.25 8.56 -16.34
C GLY A 124 -8.20 9.64 -16.66
N ILE A 125 -8.14 10.72 -15.89
CA ILE A 125 -7.13 11.78 -16.05
C ILE A 125 -5.74 11.21 -15.86
N MET A 126 -5.55 10.38 -14.83
CA MET A 126 -4.24 9.75 -14.55
C MET A 126 -3.80 8.80 -15.66
N SER A 127 -4.74 8.05 -16.26
CA SER A 127 -4.46 7.21 -17.42
C SER A 127 -4.02 8.02 -18.65
N LYS A 128 -4.60 9.21 -18.87
CA LYS A 128 -4.18 10.13 -19.94
C LYS A 128 -2.78 10.68 -19.70
N VAL A 129 -2.47 11.07 -18.47
CA VAL A 129 -1.13 11.54 -18.06
C VAL A 129 -0.11 10.42 -18.27
N ALA A 130 -0.40 9.20 -17.80
CA ALA A 130 0.44 8.04 -18.00
C ALA A 130 0.69 7.74 -19.48
N ALA A 131 -0.36 7.72 -20.29
CA ALA A 131 -0.24 7.50 -21.75
C ALA A 131 0.59 8.56 -22.46
N PHE A 132 0.46 9.84 -22.07
CA PHE A 132 1.27 10.94 -22.61
C PHE A 132 2.76 10.74 -22.30
N ILE A 133 3.10 10.39 -21.06
CA ILE A 133 4.47 10.20 -20.61
C ILE A 133 5.12 9.00 -21.32
N LEU A 134 4.37 7.91 -21.50
CA LEU A 134 4.86 6.70 -22.16
C LEU A 134 5.06 6.91 -23.68
N LYS A 135 4.27 7.76 -24.31
CA LYS A 135 4.47 8.13 -25.72
C LYS A 135 5.84 8.79 -25.94
N ALA A 136 6.39 9.45 -24.93
CA ALA A 136 7.71 10.08 -24.98
C ALA A 136 8.88 9.11 -24.76
N GLY A 137 8.63 7.89 -24.21
CA GLY A 137 9.70 6.99 -23.71
C GLY A 137 10.38 6.10 -24.74
N GLY A 138 9.76 5.80 -25.85
CA GLY A 138 10.31 4.84 -26.84
C GLY A 138 10.38 3.40 -26.32
N THR A 139 11.29 2.57 -26.88
CA THR A 139 11.37 1.11 -26.59
C THR A 139 12.65 0.69 -25.84
N ALA A 140 13.59 1.58 -25.60
CA ALA A 140 14.85 1.24 -24.93
C ALA A 140 14.71 1.18 -23.41
N GLU A 141 15.12 0.06 -22.78
CA GLU A 141 15.06 -0.17 -21.33
C GLU A 141 15.63 1.01 -20.51
N ALA A 142 16.80 1.51 -20.90
CA ALA A 142 17.46 2.65 -20.24
C ALA A 142 16.65 3.96 -20.26
N ARG A 143 15.64 4.07 -21.14
CA ARG A 143 14.73 5.22 -21.18
C ARG A 143 13.37 4.90 -20.53
N ILE A 144 12.90 3.67 -20.68
CA ILE A 144 11.62 3.23 -20.16
C ILE A 144 11.60 3.26 -18.63
N ILE A 145 12.65 2.72 -17.98
CA ILE A 145 12.74 2.68 -16.51
C ILE A 145 12.65 4.09 -15.90
N PRO A 146 13.48 5.08 -16.29
CA PRO A 146 13.39 6.43 -15.74
C PRO A 146 12.03 7.08 -15.98
N ILE A 147 11.44 6.88 -17.16
CA ILE A 147 10.17 7.51 -17.51
C ILE A 147 9.02 6.92 -16.71
N ILE A 148 8.91 5.60 -16.61
CA ILE A 148 7.90 4.95 -15.78
C ILE A 148 8.09 5.38 -14.32
N SER A 149 9.30 5.29 -13.80
CA SER A 149 9.64 5.62 -12.42
C SER A 149 9.33 7.08 -12.07
N SER A 150 9.71 8.03 -12.94
CA SER A 150 9.40 9.44 -12.74
C SER A 150 7.89 9.70 -12.79
N SER A 151 7.19 9.06 -13.73
CA SER A 151 5.75 9.23 -13.89
C SER A 151 4.98 8.74 -12.69
N VAL A 152 5.29 7.53 -12.24
CA VAL A 152 4.67 6.94 -11.05
C VAL A 152 5.00 7.78 -9.82
N GLY A 153 6.25 8.21 -9.66
CA GLY A 153 6.67 9.07 -8.56
C GLY A 153 5.91 10.40 -8.51
N ILE A 154 5.71 11.06 -9.66
CA ILE A 154 4.93 12.30 -9.75
C ILE A 154 3.47 12.04 -9.41
N ILE A 155 2.87 11.00 -9.94
CA ILE A 155 1.45 10.66 -9.67
C ILE A 155 1.28 10.27 -8.21
N SER A 156 2.18 9.45 -7.66
CA SER A 156 2.16 9.03 -6.27
C SER A 156 2.36 10.18 -5.28
N SER A 157 2.93 11.31 -5.71
CA SER A 157 3.05 12.49 -4.85
C SER A 157 1.70 13.14 -4.50
N PHE A 158 0.65 12.86 -5.27
CA PHE A 158 -0.69 13.41 -5.09
C PHE A 158 -1.78 12.37 -4.81
N MET A 159 -1.42 11.06 -4.87
CA MET A 159 -2.35 9.97 -4.54
C MET A 159 -1.60 8.87 -3.81
N GLN A 160 -2.35 7.93 -3.21
CA GLN A 160 -1.73 6.83 -2.48
C GLN A 160 -0.86 5.92 -3.37
N ASN A 161 0.25 5.44 -2.82
CA ASN A 161 1.26 4.65 -3.53
C ASN A 161 0.66 3.42 -4.24
N VAL A 162 -0.27 2.72 -3.57
CA VAL A 162 -0.93 1.53 -4.11
C VAL A 162 -1.78 1.87 -5.34
N GLY A 163 -2.54 2.97 -5.27
CA GLY A 163 -3.34 3.46 -6.40
C GLY A 163 -2.46 3.85 -7.59
N ALA A 164 -1.37 4.57 -7.33
CA ALA A 164 -0.41 4.95 -8.37
C ALA A 164 0.21 3.70 -9.03
N ALA A 165 0.63 2.71 -8.25
CA ALA A 165 1.19 1.46 -8.77
C ALA A 165 0.16 0.67 -9.58
N ALA A 166 -1.06 0.52 -9.08
CA ALA A 166 -2.14 -0.20 -9.76
C ALA A 166 -2.49 0.43 -11.13
N LEU A 167 -2.50 1.77 -11.20
CA LEU A 167 -2.73 2.49 -12.46
C LEU A 167 -1.70 2.15 -13.54
N PHE A 168 -0.43 1.98 -13.14
CA PHE A 168 0.65 1.70 -14.08
C PHE A 168 0.84 0.22 -14.41
N LEU A 169 0.26 -0.68 -13.63
CA LEU A 169 0.39 -2.12 -13.85
C LEU A 169 -0.01 -2.57 -15.27
N PRO A 170 -1.20 -2.20 -15.81
CA PRO A 170 -1.57 -2.55 -17.18
C PRO A 170 -0.66 -1.93 -18.23
N VAL A 171 -0.12 -0.75 -17.95
CA VAL A 171 0.78 -0.03 -18.85
C VAL A 171 2.13 -0.73 -18.91
N VAL A 172 2.68 -1.10 -17.77
CA VAL A 172 3.95 -1.85 -17.66
C VAL A 172 3.81 -3.21 -18.33
N SER A 173 2.70 -3.91 -18.15
CA SER A 173 2.40 -5.18 -18.83
C SER A 173 2.45 -5.03 -20.37
N ARG A 174 1.78 -4.01 -20.91
CA ARG A 174 1.81 -3.74 -22.37
C ARG A 174 3.21 -3.38 -22.87
N ILE A 175 3.99 -2.63 -22.08
CA ILE A 175 5.37 -2.28 -22.47
C ILE A 175 6.25 -3.54 -22.45
N SER A 176 6.16 -4.36 -21.42
CA SER A 176 6.87 -5.64 -21.32
C SER A 176 6.59 -6.51 -22.54
N ALA A 177 5.32 -6.69 -22.89
CA ALA A 177 4.90 -7.47 -24.05
C ALA A 177 5.44 -6.93 -25.39
N ARG A 178 5.56 -5.58 -25.54
CA ARG A 178 6.02 -4.96 -26.78
C ARG A 178 7.54 -4.83 -26.88
N SER A 179 8.22 -4.62 -25.78
CA SER A 179 9.67 -4.38 -25.76
C SER A 179 10.50 -5.63 -25.54
N GLY A 180 9.87 -6.74 -25.09
CA GLY A 180 10.57 -7.96 -24.69
C GLY A 180 11.36 -7.80 -23.38
N ILE A 181 11.12 -6.73 -22.59
CA ILE A 181 11.74 -6.52 -21.29
C ILE A 181 10.92 -7.29 -20.25
N PRO A 182 11.55 -8.14 -19.41
CA PRO A 182 10.83 -8.86 -18.36
C PRO A 182 10.02 -7.92 -17.46
N MET A 183 8.78 -8.28 -17.16
CA MET A 183 7.88 -7.45 -16.36
C MET A 183 8.46 -7.10 -14.99
N SER A 184 9.18 -8.04 -14.35
CA SER A 184 9.85 -7.85 -13.08
C SER A 184 10.87 -6.71 -13.09
N ARG A 185 11.55 -6.48 -14.22
CA ARG A 185 12.52 -5.39 -14.40
C ARG A 185 11.88 -4.01 -14.49
N LEU A 186 10.62 -3.95 -14.82
CA LEU A 186 9.83 -2.70 -14.88
C LEU A 186 9.03 -2.47 -13.60
N LEU A 187 8.47 -3.53 -13.01
CA LEU A 187 7.65 -3.43 -11.80
C LEU A 187 8.44 -3.00 -10.57
N MET A 188 9.67 -3.52 -10.41
CA MET A 188 10.46 -3.22 -9.23
C MET A 188 10.84 -1.73 -9.14
N PRO A 189 11.44 -1.09 -10.17
CA PRO A 189 11.68 0.35 -10.15
C PRO A 189 10.39 1.17 -10.02
N MET A 190 9.32 0.75 -10.68
CA MET A 190 8.01 1.40 -10.60
C MET A 190 7.49 1.39 -9.15
N GLY A 191 7.46 0.24 -8.51
CA GLY A 191 6.96 0.09 -7.14
C GLY A 191 7.78 0.91 -6.13
N PHE A 192 9.11 0.85 -6.22
CA PHE A 192 9.98 1.67 -5.38
C PHE A 192 9.73 3.17 -5.58
N CYS A 193 9.65 3.62 -6.83
CA CYS A 193 9.41 5.03 -7.12
C CYS A 193 7.97 5.47 -6.78
N ALA A 194 6.99 4.57 -6.76
CA ALA A 194 5.67 4.85 -6.19
C ALA A 194 5.76 5.16 -4.70
N ILE A 195 6.50 4.35 -3.93
CA ILE A 195 6.70 4.57 -2.49
C ILE A 195 7.47 5.87 -2.24
N LEU A 196 8.60 6.08 -2.94
CA LEU A 196 9.40 7.28 -2.79
C LEU A 196 8.64 8.54 -3.25
N GLY A 197 7.82 8.43 -4.29
CA GLY A 197 6.94 9.51 -4.77
C GLY A 197 5.95 9.97 -3.72
N GLY A 198 5.41 9.05 -2.92
CA GLY A 198 4.52 9.37 -1.81
C GLY A 198 5.16 10.25 -0.73
N THR A 199 6.50 10.35 -0.68
CA THR A 199 7.20 11.25 0.24
C THR A 199 7.44 12.65 -0.31
N VAL A 200 7.03 12.94 -1.55
CA VAL A 200 7.26 14.26 -2.17
C VAL A 200 6.29 15.32 -1.63
N THR A 201 5.07 14.93 -1.27
CA THR A 201 4.11 15.84 -0.64
C THR A 201 3.48 15.19 0.60
N MET A 202 2.92 16.00 1.47
CA MET A 202 2.20 15.51 2.65
C MET A 202 0.97 14.66 2.28
N VAL A 203 0.40 14.87 1.10
CA VAL A 203 -0.81 14.18 0.61
C VAL A 203 -0.50 12.77 0.09
N GLY A 204 0.68 12.56 -0.49
CA GLY A 204 1.07 11.29 -1.09
C GLY A 204 1.22 10.14 -0.08
N SER A 205 1.38 10.46 1.21
CA SER A 205 1.58 9.46 2.26
C SER A 205 0.79 9.80 3.53
N SER A 206 -0.16 8.95 3.90
CA SER A 206 -0.95 9.09 5.12
C SER A 206 -0.11 9.24 6.40
N PRO A 207 1.01 8.54 6.60
CA PRO A 207 1.89 8.76 7.74
C PRO A 207 2.43 10.18 7.87
N LEU A 208 2.64 10.92 6.76
CA LEU A 208 3.10 12.30 6.80
C LEU A 208 1.99 13.26 7.30
N ILE A 209 0.73 13.00 6.96
CA ILE A 209 -0.41 13.75 7.49
C ILE A 209 -0.52 13.52 9.00
N LEU A 210 -0.37 12.25 9.42
CA LEU A 210 -0.41 11.86 10.85
C LEU A 210 0.72 12.52 11.65
N LEU A 211 1.89 12.76 11.04
CA LEU A 211 3.00 13.44 11.68
C LEU A 211 2.60 14.83 12.21
N ASN A 212 1.85 15.61 11.44
CA ASN A 212 1.36 16.91 11.89
C ASN A 212 0.41 16.80 13.09
N ASP A 213 -0.44 15.80 13.12
CA ASP A 213 -1.34 15.56 14.25
C ASP A 213 -0.55 15.18 15.51
N LEU A 214 0.50 14.37 15.37
CA LEU A 214 1.42 14.03 16.46
C LEU A 214 2.19 15.25 16.96
N ILE A 215 2.66 16.15 16.09
CA ILE A 215 3.30 17.43 16.45
C ILE A 215 2.34 18.27 17.27
N LEU A 216 1.11 18.46 16.80
CA LEU A 216 0.09 19.23 17.53
C LEU A 216 -0.22 18.64 18.89
N THR A 217 -0.29 17.31 18.97
CA THR A 217 -0.55 16.61 20.24
C THR A 217 0.63 16.74 21.20
N SER A 218 1.85 16.59 20.69
CA SER A 218 3.08 16.78 21.48
C SER A 218 3.21 18.21 22.01
N ASN A 219 2.89 19.20 21.20
CA ASN A 219 2.97 20.62 21.54
C ASN A 219 2.06 20.98 22.75
N LYS A 220 0.96 20.26 22.96
CA LYS A 220 0.08 20.49 24.12
C LYS A 220 0.80 20.21 25.45
N ALA A 221 1.81 19.34 25.45
CA ALA A 221 2.57 18.96 26.64
C ALA A 221 3.88 19.73 26.77
N LEU A 222 4.30 20.50 25.77
CA LEU A 222 5.59 21.19 25.71
C LEU A 222 5.45 22.68 26.04
N PRO A 223 6.46 23.30 26.72
CA PRO A 223 6.56 24.76 26.84
C PRO A 223 6.61 25.45 25.47
N MET A 224 6.14 26.68 25.38
CA MET A 224 6.09 27.44 24.11
C MET A 224 7.44 27.49 23.37
N GLU A 225 8.53 27.56 24.08
CA GLU A 225 9.90 27.63 23.51
C GLU A 225 10.35 26.31 22.84
N GLN A 226 9.71 25.20 23.16
CA GLN A 226 10.04 23.85 22.66
C GLN A 226 8.98 23.31 21.68
N GLN A 227 7.96 24.09 21.39
CA GLN A 227 6.92 23.68 20.44
C GLN A 227 7.48 23.65 19.02
N MET A 228 7.11 22.59 18.29
CA MET A 228 7.49 22.39 16.89
C MET A 228 6.46 23.00 15.98
N GLU A 229 6.90 23.59 14.88
CA GLU A 229 6.01 24.03 13.81
C GLU A 229 5.46 22.83 13.02
N THR A 230 4.19 22.93 12.62
CA THR A 230 3.59 21.94 11.72
C THR A 230 4.12 22.11 10.29
N TRP A 231 4.24 21.01 9.60
CA TRP A 231 4.76 20.99 8.23
C TRP A 231 3.68 21.39 7.23
N SER A 232 4.02 22.24 6.27
CA SER A 232 3.17 22.59 5.14
C SER A 232 3.17 21.46 4.09
N LEU A 233 2.24 21.54 3.12
CA LEU A 233 2.08 20.54 2.06
C LEU A 233 3.38 20.16 1.35
N PHE A 234 4.27 21.12 1.14
CA PHE A 234 5.51 20.98 0.38
C PHE A 234 6.79 21.01 1.24
N SER A 235 6.68 21.01 2.55
CA SER A 235 7.86 21.02 3.45
C SER A 235 8.78 19.83 3.23
N VAL A 236 8.22 18.68 2.90
CA VAL A 236 8.94 17.40 2.63
C VAL A 236 9.49 17.31 1.20
N THR A 237 9.04 18.16 0.28
CA THR A 237 9.35 18.08 -1.16
C THR A 237 10.84 18.03 -1.49
N PRO A 238 11.72 18.82 -0.89
CA PRO A 238 13.15 18.74 -1.21
C PRO A 238 13.74 17.36 -0.93
N VAL A 239 13.36 16.75 0.20
CA VAL A 239 13.80 15.41 0.59
C VAL A 239 13.15 14.35 -0.30
N GLY A 240 11.85 14.46 -0.54
CA GLY A 240 11.12 13.53 -1.40
C GLY A 240 11.66 13.52 -2.84
N LEU A 241 11.94 14.69 -3.42
CA LEU A 241 12.54 14.76 -4.76
C LEU A 241 13.94 14.17 -4.79
N ALA A 242 14.76 14.41 -3.78
CA ALA A 242 16.10 13.82 -3.67
C ALA A 242 16.01 12.28 -3.61
N LEU A 243 15.06 11.73 -2.84
CA LEU A 243 14.82 10.30 -2.73
C LEU A 243 14.37 9.69 -4.06
N VAL A 244 13.40 10.30 -4.74
CA VAL A 244 12.93 9.84 -6.05
C VAL A 244 14.05 9.89 -7.08
N ALA A 245 14.81 10.99 -7.16
CA ALA A 245 15.93 11.12 -8.07
C ALA A 245 17.00 10.05 -7.79
N THR A 246 17.35 9.83 -6.53
CA THR A 246 18.31 8.80 -6.11
C THR A 246 17.81 7.40 -6.47
N GLY A 247 16.54 7.11 -6.25
CA GLY A 247 15.92 5.84 -6.61
C GLY A 247 15.96 5.58 -8.13
N ILE A 248 15.65 6.59 -8.93
CA ILE A 248 15.74 6.48 -10.40
C ILE A 248 17.18 6.25 -10.84
N VAL A 249 18.14 7.06 -10.34
CA VAL A 249 19.57 6.91 -10.66
C VAL A 249 20.07 5.53 -10.24
N TYR A 250 19.68 5.05 -9.07
CA TYR A 250 20.02 3.71 -8.60
C TYR A 250 19.59 2.62 -9.58
N PHE A 251 18.32 2.62 -10.02
CA PHE A 251 17.84 1.61 -10.95
C PHE A 251 18.41 1.75 -12.36
N VAL A 252 18.77 2.95 -12.80
CA VAL A 252 19.44 3.17 -14.09
C VAL A 252 20.87 2.64 -14.06
N LEU A 253 21.62 2.88 -12.99
CA LEU A 253 23.03 2.49 -12.89
C LEU A 253 23.21 1.04 -12.39
N ALA A 254 22.50 0.67 -11.34
CA ALA A 254 22.62 -0.62 -10.68
C ALA A 254 21.58 -1.67 -11.16
N GLY A 255 20.58 -1.25 -11.92
CA GLY A 255 19.47 -2.12 -12.33
C GLY A 255 19.91 -3.40 -13.02
N ARG A 256 20.98 -3.34 -13.85
CA ARG A 256 21.55 -4.53 -14.51
C ARG A 256 22.07 -5.60 -13.54
N PHE A 257 22.42 -5.22 -12.31
CA PHE A 257 22.94 -6.13 -11.29
C PHE A 257 21.90 -6.57 -10.27
N VAL A 258 20.90 -5.72 -10.02
CA VAL A 258 19.92 -5.90 -8.95
C VAL A 258 18.61 -6.45 -9.49
N LEU A 259 18.21 -6.06 -10.72
CA LEU A 259 16.97 -6.51 -11.30
C LEU A 259 17.09 -7.95 -11.82
N PRO A 260 16.11 -8.82 -11.55
CA PRO A 260 16.14 -10.20 -11.98
C PRO A 260 16.19 -10.30 -13.51
N THR A 261 17.02 -11.20 -14.00
CA THR A 261 17.07 -11.62 -15.41
C THR A 261 16.10 -12.79 -15.61
N GLY A 262 14.79 -12.51 -15.54
CA GLY A 262 13.76 -13.52 -15.82
C GLY A 262 13.60 -13.74 -17.33
N GLU A 263 13.21 -14.94 -17.72
CA GLU A 263 12.70 -15.18 -19.07
C GLU A 263 11.42 -14.36 -19.28
N VAL A 264 11.22 -13.86 -20.50
CA VAL A 264 9.97 -13.19 -20.88
C VAL A 264 8.92 -14.30 -20.98
N GLU A 265 8.26 -14.61 -19.89
CA GLU A 265 7.05 -15.43 -19.97
C GLU A 265 5.99 -14.64 -20.76
N PRO A 266 5.27 -15.28 -21.67
CA PRO A 266 4.21 -14.63 -22.42
C PRO A 266 3.22 -14.02 -21.43
N ALA A 267 3.17 -12.70 -21.40
CA ALA A 267 2.44 -11.89 -20.42
C ALA A 267 0.92 -12.16 -20.40
N VAL A 268 0.41 -12.84 -21.40
CA VAL A 268 -1.02 -13.10 -21.61
C VAL A 268 -1.57 -14.04 -20.53
N GLN A 269 -0.89 -15.16 -20.21
CA GLN A 269 -1.43 -16.13 -19.27
C GLN A 269 -1.42 -15.68 -17.79
N LYS A 270 -0.36 -14.97 -17.35
CA LYS A 270 -0.30 -14.51 -15.95
C LYS A 270 -1.13 -13.26 -15.66
N THR A 271 -1.44 -12.48 -16.67
CA THR A 271 -2.35 -11.33 -16.52
C THR A 271 -3.79 -11.82 -16.34
N GLU A 272 -4.18 -12.89 -17.03
CA GLU A 272 -5.48 -13.54 -16.87
C GLU A 272 -5.64 -14.13 -15.48
N ASP A 273 -4.69 -14.94 -15.00
CA ASP A 273 -4.69 -15.51 -13.64
C ASP A 273 -4.72 -14.42 -12.55
N TYR A 274 -4.02 -13.31 -12.76
CA TYR A 274 -3.99 -12.19 -11.81
C TYR A 274 -5.33 -11.44 -11.75
N PHE A 275 -5.96 -11.19 -12.90
CA PHE A 275 -7.27 -10.56 -12.95
C PHE A 275 -8.36 -11.50 -12.45
N GLU A 276 -8.26 -12.79 -12.69
CA GLU A 276 -9.16 -13.80 -12.16
C GLU A 276 -9.10 -13.84 -10.62
N GLN A 277 -7.89 -13.82 -10.03
CA GLN A 277 -7.69 -13.78 -8.58
C GLN A 277 -8.13 -12.45 -7.95
N LEU A 278 -7.92 -11.31 -8.62
CA LEU A 278 -8.19 -10.00 -8.04
C LEU A 278 -9.67 -9.58 -8.18
N TYR A 279 -10.31 -9.99 -9.27
CA TYR A 279 -11.68 -9.55 -9.59
C TYR A 279 -12.71 -10.69 -9.61
N GLY A 280 -12.29 -11.93 -9.40
CA GLY A 280 -13.18 -13.10 -9.37
C GLY A 280 -13.86 -13.38 -10.71
N VAL A 281 -13.28 -12.90 -11.83
CA VAL A 281 -13.83 -13.03 -13.17
C VAL A 281 -13.22 -14.26 -13.81
N GLY A 282 -13.87 -15.40 -13.64
CA GLY A 282 -13.46 -16.68 -14.24
C GLY A 282 -13.89 -16.80 -15.72
N TYR A 283 -13.51 -15.84 -16.56
CA TYR A 283 -13.74 -15.90 -18.00
C TYR A 283 -12.39 -16.00 -18.72
N ASP A 284 -12.29 -16.99 -19.61
CA ASP A 284 -11.17 -17.07 -20.54
C ASP A 284 -11.28 -15.92 -21.56
N ILE A 285 -10.26 -15.08 -21.64
CA ILE A 285 -10.18 -13.98 -22.60
C ILE A 285 -9.32 -14.42 -23.78
N TYR A 286 -9.92 -14.47 -24.96
CA TYR A 286 -9.22 -14.82 -26.19
C TYR A 286 -9.20 -13.63 -27.16
N GLU A 287 -8.04 -13.34 -27.73
CA GLU A 287 -7.96 -12.44 -28.87
C GLU A 287 -8.35 -13.22 -30.15
N VAL A 288 -9.48 -12.87 -30.73
CA VAL A 288 -9.99 -13.53 -31.94
C VAL A 288 -9.86 -12.61 -33.12
N VAL A 289 -9.14 -13.05 -34.15
CA VAL A 289 -9.09 -12.36 -35.44
C VAL A 289 -10.21 -12.91 -36.34
N VAL A 290 -11.12 -12.05 -36.74
CA VAL A 290 -12.22 -12.43 -37.67
C VAL A 290 -11.70 -12.35 -39.13
N PRO A 291 -11.48 -13.50 -39.80
CA PRO A 291 -11.04 -13.50 -41.20
C PRO A 291 -12.12 -12.93 -42.14
N SER A 292 -11.68 -12.25 -43.18
CA SER A 292 -12.59 -11.79 -44.24
C SER A 292 -13.31 -12.97 -44.88
N GLY A 293 -14.65 -12.96 -44.86
CA GLY A 293 -15.47 -14.04 -45.43
C GLY A 293 -16.14 -14.96 -44.38
N THR A 294 -15.95 -14.75 -43.10
CA THR A 294 -16.71 -15.44 -42.06
C THR A 294 -18.12 -14.86 -41.87
N PRO A 295 -19.08 -15.65 -41.37
CA PRO A 295 -20.47 -15.19 -41.13
C PRO A 295 -20.57 -14.07 -40.09
N LEU A 296 -19.49 -13.78 -39.39
CA LEU A 296 -19.40 -12.74 -38.34
C LEU A 296 -19.15 -11.34 -38.92
N VAL A 297 -18.67 -11.28 -40.19
CA VAL A 297 -18.38 -9.99 -40.84
C VAL A 297 -19.69 -9.27 -41.19
N GLY A 298 -19.87 -8.08 -40.61
CA GLY A 298 -21.07 -7.25 -40.79
C GLY A 298 -22.13 -7.42 -39.70
N LYS A 299 -21.94 -8.32 -38.73
CA LYS A 299 -22.79 -8.42 -37.56
C LYS A 299 -22.35 -7.41 -36.47
N SER A 300 -23.28 -6.94 -35.68
CA SER A 300 -22.98 -6.14 -34.50
C SER A 300 -22.42 -7.03 -33.37
N VAL A 301 -21.70 -6.42 -32.40
CA VAL A 301 -21.18 -7.14 -31.23
C VAL A 301 -22.30 -7.81 -30.45
N ASP A 302 -23.43 -7.11 -30.26
CA ASP A 302 -24.60 -7.65 -29.54
C ASP A 302 -25.20 -8.90 -30.22
N GLU A 303 -25.26 -8.92 -31.57
CA GLU A 303 -25.73 -10.08 -32.34
C GLU A 303 -24.78 -11.29 -32.20
N ILE A 304 -23.47 -11.03 -32.12
CA ILE A 304 -22.45 -12.08 -31.95
C ILE A 304 -22.51 -12.66 -30.52
N GLU A 305 -22.71 -11.81 -29.53
CA GLU A 305 -22.86 -12.21 -28.12
C GLU A 305 -24.10 -13.08 -27.90
N GLU A 306 -25.26 -12.69 -28.47
CA GLU A 306 -26.51 -13.47 -28.39
C GLU A 306 -26.43 -14.81 -29.13
N ASP A 307 -25.90 -14.82 -30.36
CA ASP A 307 -25.84 -16.03 -31.19
C ASP A 307 -24.86 -17.09 -30.66
N HIS A 308 -23.81 -16.68 -29.95
CA HIS A 308 -22.71 -17.59 -29.57
C HIS A 308 -22.51 -17.73 -28.07
N ALA A 309 -23.33 -17.08 -27.25
CA ALA A 309 -23.24 -17.07 -25.78
C ALA A 309 -21.83 -16.70 -25.25
N ILE A 310 -21.17 -15.77 -25.94
CA ILE A 310 -19.87 -15.20 -25.60
C ILE A 310 -20.04 -13.72 -25.27
N ARG A 311 -19.09 -13.14 -24.56
CA ARG A 311 -18.95 -11.68 -24.42
C ARG A 311 -17.73 -11.20 -25.19
N VAL A 312 -17.87 -10.13 -25.96
CA VAL A 312 -16.81 -9.55 -26.81
C VAL A 312 -16.33 -8.23 -26.20
#